data_2d004dfd5e8e64921b25fc32e2927248
#
_entry.id   2d004dfd5e8e64921b25fc32e2927248
#
_cell.length_a   1.000
_cell.length_b   1.000
_cell.length_c   1.000
_cell.angle_alpha   90.00
_cell.angle_beta   90.00
_cell.angle_gamma   90.00
#
_symmetry.space_group_name_H-M   'P 1'
#
loop_
_entity.id
_entity.type
_entity.pdbx_description
1 polymer ?
#
loop_
_entity_poly.entity_id
_entity_poly.type
_entity_poly.pdbx_seq_one_letter_code
_entity_poly.pdbx_strand_id
1 'polypeptide(L)'
;MDFQIDKIYNEDCLEGMKRIADGAVDCIITDLPYGTMKGANIEGWMKADRDTAWDEQIPTRELFEQFERVSRRGANIVLFSQEPYTSHLRTFKAKNIDFLYPMIWKKNVQGNPLNAKRAPVSYFEDINVFAKRNPTYDFAGIHPLRPYFAMVLAYIGKTKKQIIDEIGQGADHCFRCNTSQFTLCTAETYGTLIGRYGIDSMDGFRTFAELQRENADFFIEKDDKRVFNLPEGKACMSNVLEFSKEVNTLHPTQKPVDLLRYLVLTYSNEGDTILDATIGSGTTAVAALMEKRHFIGFETNKEYFDIAQGRIDEIRRNPTLF
;
A
#
# COMPACT_ATOMS: atom_id res chain seq x y z
N MET A 1 -8.48 -12.92 22.10
CA MET A 1 -8.51 -13.88 20.98
C MET A 1 -7.44 -13.43 20.01
N ASP A 2 -6.52 -14.31 19.66
CA ASP A 2 -5.48 -14.01 18.70
C ASP A 2 -6.12 -13.74 17.34
N PHE A 3 -5.67 -12.70 16.68
CA PHE A 3 -6.14 -12.32 15.36
C PHE A 3 -5.62 -13.35 14.32
N GLN A 4 -6.51 -13.84 13.45
CA GLN A 4 -6.19 -14.89 12.48
C GLN A 4 -6.24 -14.34 11.05
N ILE A 5 -5.25 -14.67 10.22
CA ILE A 5 -5.28 -14.49 8.77
C ILE A 5 -6.21 -15.51 8.11
N ASP A 6 -6.52 -15.31 6.84
CA ASP A 6 -7.44 -16.12 6.04
C ASP A 6 -8.86 -16.18 6.64
N LYS A 7 -9.28 -15.07 7.19
CA LYS A 7 -10.56 -14.94 7.88
C LYS A 7 -11.25 -13.62 7.59
N ILE A 8 -12.57 -13.68 7.51
CA ILE A 8 -13.44 -12.50 7.56
C ILE A 8 -14.05 -12.36 8.97
N TYR A 9 -14.30 -11.14 9.37
CA TYR A 9 -14.85 -10.79 10.67
C TYR A 9 -16.14 -9.99 10.49
N ASN A 10 -17.22 -10.44 11.15
CA ASN A 10 -18.49 -9.71 11.09
C ASN A 10 -18.51 -8.60 12.16
N GLU A 11 -17.83 -7.50 11.86
CA GLU A 11 -17.67 -6.35 12.76
C GLU A 11 -17.23 -5.10 12.00
N ASP A 12 -17.21 -3.97 12.68
CA ASP A 12 -16.66 -2.72 12.16
C ASP A 12 -15.15 -2.83 11.93
N CYS A 13 -14.69 -2.36 10.76
CA CYS A 13 -13.28 -2.47 10.36
C CYS A 13 -12.34 -1.65 11.24
N LEU A 14 -12.76 -0.47 11.74
CA LEU A 14 -11.92 0.35 12.62
C LEU A 14 -11.68 -0.37 13.96
N GLU A 15 -12.70 -1.03 14.49
CA GLU A 15 -12.56 -1.83 15.72
C GLU A 15 -11.75 -3.12 15.45
N GLY A 16 -12.02 -3.80 14.35
CA GLY A 16 -11.32 -5.01 13.96
C GLY A 16 -9.83 -4.78 13.72
N MET A 17 -9.48 -3.74 12.98
CA MET A 17 -8.08 -3.40 12.69
C MET A 17 -7.26 -3.15 13.95
N LYS A 18 -7.82 -2.63 15.06
CA LYS A 18 -7.09 -2.40 16.31
C LYS A 18 -6.40 -3.67 16.84
N ARG A 19 -6.87 -4.85 16.47
CA ARG A 19 -6.30 -6.14 16.88
C ARG A 19 -5.23 -6.68 15.94
N ILE A 20 -5.11 -6.10 14.75
CA ILE A 20 -4.03 -6.43 13.80
C ILE A 20 -2.73 -5.84 14.35
N ALA A 21 -1.65 -6.61 14.33
CA ALA A 21 -0.33 -6.12 14.73
C ALA A 21 0.18 -5.03 13.75
N ASP A 22 1.00 -4.12 14.26
CA ASP A 22 1.61 -3.08 13.44
C ASP A 22 2.47 -3.70 12.33
N GLY A 23 2.28 -3.23 11.11
CA GLY A 23 3.05 -3.69 9.95
C GLY A 23 2.74 -5.12 9.48
N ALA A 24 1.64 -5.73 9.90
CA ALA A 24 1.29 -7.12 9.56
C ALA A 24 0.59 -7.29 8.20
N VAL A 25 0.26 -6.20 7.51
CA VAL A 25 -0.46 -6.20 6.24
C VAL A 25 0.47 -5.76 5.11
N ASP A 26 0.57 -6.58 4.06
CA ASP A 26 1.45 -6.34 2.92
C ASP A 26 0.81 -5.45 1.85
N CYS A 27 -0.51 -5.55 1.69
CA CYS A 27 -1.28 -4.79 0.72
C CYS A 27 -2.70 -4.56 1.23
N ILE A 28 -3.26 -3.39 0.96
CA ILE A 28 -4.69 -3.09 1.19
C ILE A 28 -5.36 -2.95 -0.16
N ILE A 29 -6.44 -3.69 -0.39
CA ILE A 29 -7.31 -3.54 -1.58
C ILE A 29 -8.74 -3.52 -1.06
N THR A 30 -9.42 -2.39 -1.18
CA THR A 30 -10.76 -2.24 -0.60
C THR A 30 -11.66 -1.31 -1.42
N ASP A 31 -12.95 -1.64 -1.42
CA ASP A 31 -14.03 -0.87 -2.04
C ASP A 31 -14.83 -0.16 -0.94
N LEU A 32 -14.39 1.03 -0.58
CA LEU A 32 -14.98 1.80 0.51
C LEU A 32 -16.43 2.23 0.20
N PRO A 33 -17.31 2.41 1.19
CA PRO A 33 -18.61 3.03 0.96
C PRO A 33 -18.44 4.51 0.58
N TYR A 34 -19.06 4.91 -0.54
CA TYR A 34 -18.88 6.27 -1.10
C TYR A 34 -19.84 7.30 -0.53
N GLY A 35 -20.93 6.88 0.15
CA GLY A 35 -21.99 7.74 0.66
C GLY A 35 -22.90 8.31 -0.43
N THR A 36 -22.84 7.79 -1.65
CA THR A 36 -23.59 8.29 -2.81
C THR A 36 -25.00 7.73 -2.93
N MET A 37 -25.29 6.64 -2.22
CA MET A 37 -26.61 5.96 -2.24
C MET A 37 -27.52 6.40 -1.10
N LYS A 38 -27.00 7.12 -0.10
CA LYS A 38 -27.77 7.60 1.06
C LYS A 38 -28.85 8.60 0.60
N GLY A 39 -30.12 8.23 0.79
CA GLY A 39 -31.26 9.07 0.38
C GLY A 39 -31.63 9.00 -1.11
N ALA A 40 -31.01 8.16 -1.91
CA ALA A 40 -31.46 7.89 -3.27
C ALA A 40 -32.80 7.12 -3.21
N ASN A 41 -33.83 7.64 -3.89
CA ASN A 41 -35.06 6.89 -4.06
C ASN A 41 -34.84 5.80 -5.11
N ILE A 42 -34.60 4.57 -4.62
CA ILE A 42 -34.26 3.39 -5.43
C ILE A 42 -35.45 2.45 -5.61
N GLU A 43 -36.66 2.93 -5.39
CA GLU A 43 -37.88 2.19 -5.70
C GLU A 43 -37.82 1.63 -7.13
N GLY A 44 -37.91 0.32 -7.26
CA GLY A 44 -37.88 -0.39 -8.54
C GLY A 44 -36.50 -0.88 -8.99
N TRP A 45 -35.40 -0.51 -8.32
CA TRP A 45 -34.04 -0.98 -8.70
C TRP A 45 -33.43 -1.96 -7.69
N MET A 46 -33.78 -1.83 -6.44
CA MET A 46 -33.54 -2.84 -5.41
C MET A 46 -34.89 -3.29 -4.84
N LYS A 47 -34.98 -4.51 -4.31
CA LYS A 47 -36.14 -4.89 -3.50
C LYS A 47 -36.30 -3.84 -2.39
N ALA A 48 -37.53 -3.39 -2.17
CA ALA A 48 -37.89 -2.27 -1.29
C ALA A 48 -37.37 -2.33 0.16
N ASP A 49 -36.83 -3.47 0.57
CA ASP A 49 -36.34 -3.77 1.93
C ASP A 49 -34.81 -3.72 2.08
N ARG A 50 -34.05 -3.31 1.05
CA ARG A 50 -32.58 -3.22 1.20
C ARG A 50 -32.20 -1.87 1.81
N ASP A 51 -31.81 -1.93 3.06
CA ASP A 51 -31.23 -0.83 3.81
C ASP A 51 -29.97 -0.30 3.08
N THR A 52 -29.89 1.02 2.87
CA THR A 52 -28.71 1.70 2.31
C THR A 52 -27.74 2.14 3.41
N ALA A 53 -27.94 1.70 4.65
CA ALA A 53 -27.08 2.03 5.78
C ALA A 53 -25.63 1.56 5.59
N TRP A 54 -25.41 0.55 4.76
CA TRP A 54 -24.07 0.09 4.39
C TRP A 54 -23.24 1.12 3.60
N ASP A 55 -23.88 2.10 2.94
CA ASP A 55 -23.18 3.15 2.19
C ASP A 55 -22.91 4.40 3.07
N GLU A 56 -22.58 4.20 4.34
CA GLU A 56 -22.11 5.26 5.21
C GLU A 56 -20.58 5.37 5.14
N GLN A 57 -20.09 6.57 4.79
CA GLN A 57 -18.65 6.82 4.68
C GLN A 57 -17.95 6.56 6.02
N ILE A 58 -16.89 5.76 5.96
CA ILE A 58 -16.02 5.55 7.11
C ILE A 58 -15.21 6.83 7.35
N PRO A 59 -15.06 7.28 8.61
CA PRO A 59 -14.26 8.46 8.92
C PRO A 59 -12.84 8.32 8.35
N THR A 60 -12.52 9.15 7.35
CA THR A 60 -11.29 9.01 6.54
C THR A 60 -10.02 9.11 7.38
N ARG A 61 -10.00 9.99 8.39
CA ARG A 61 -8.84 10.16 9.27
C ARG A 61 -8.53 8.87 10.02
N GLU A 62 -9.51 8.34 10.71
CA GLU A 62 -9.41 7.13 11.53
C GLU A 62 -9.04 5.92 10.67
N LEU A 63 -9.63 5.83 9.47
CA LEU A 63 -9.32 4.78 8.50
C LEU A 63 -7.85 4.81 8.07
N PHE A 64 -7.34 5.98 7.67
CA PHE A 64 -5.96 6.12 7.24
C PHE A 64 -4.96 5.98 8.40
N GLU A 65 -5.34 6.34 9.64
CA GLU A 65 -4.51 6.07 10.83
C GLU A 65 -4.38 4.56 11.05
N GLN A 66 -5.46 3.77 10.90
CA GLN A 66 -5.37 2.32 10.97
C GLN A 66 -4.60 1.73 9.77
N PHE A 67 -4.84 2.20 8.55
CA PHE A 67 -4.07 1.76 7.38
C PHE A 67 -2.59 2.02 7.55
N GLU A 68 -2.21 3.19 8.08
CA GLU A 68 -0.80 3.51 8.37
C GLU A 68 -0.20 2.54 9.37
N ARG A 69 -0.92 2.23 10.45
CA ARG A 69 -0.43 1.37 11.51
C ARG A 69 -0.29 -0.09 11.06
N VAL A 70 -1.34 -0.66 10.46
CA VAL A 70 -1.37 -2.10 10.14
C VAL A 70 -0.53 -2.47 8.92
N SER A 71 -0.32 -1.54 7.98
CA SER A 71 0.48 -1.79 6.78
C SER A 71 1.96 -1.88 7.09
N ARG A 72 2.68 -2.80 6.44
CA ARG A 72 4.13 -2.77 6.44
C ARG A 72 4.68 -1.55 5.70
N ARG A 73 5.94 -1.25 5.84
CA ARG A 73 6.63 -0.23 5.04
C ARG A 73 6.59 -0.60 3.56
N GLY A 74 6.33 0.35 2.70
CA GLY A 74 6.22 0.13 1.26
C GLY A 74 4.95 -0.59 0.80
N ALA A 75 4.00 -0.89 1.71
CA ALA A 75 2.73 -1.50 1.35
C ALA A 75 1.93 -0.63 0.38
N ASN A 76 1.33 -1.26 -0.62
CA ASN A 76 0.37 -0.60 -1.50
C ASN A 76 -1.01 -0.54 -0.83
N ILE A 77 -1.73 0.56 -1.09
CA ILE A 77 -3.10 0.76 -0.64
C ILE A 77 -3.92 1.16 -1.88
N VAL A 78 -4.82 0.28 -2.30
CA VAL A 78 -5.61 0.41 -3.52
C VAL A 78 -7.07 0.59 -3.14
N LEU A 79 -7.61 1.79 -3.39
CA LEU A 79 -8.94 2.19 -2.98
C LEU A 79 -9.82 2.46 -4.19
N PHE A 80 -10.96 1.78 -4.29
CA PHE A 80 -12.00 2.14 -5.23
C PHE A 80 -12.77 3.36 -4.73
N SER A 81 -13.24 4.19 -5.67
CA SER A 81 -14.07 5.36 -5.35
C SER A 81 -14.82 5.90 -6.57
N GLN A 82 -15.75 6.81 -6.30
CA GLN A 82 -16.39 7.68 -7.28
C GLN A 82 -16.42 9.12 -6.75
N GLU A 83 -16.54 10.10 -7.65
CA GLU A 83 -16.70 11.50 -7.24
C GLU A 83 -18.00 11.71 -6.44
N PRO A 84 -18.03 12.58 -5.42
CA PRO A 84 -16.95 13.50 -4.99
C PRO A 84 -15.93 12.87 -4.02
N TYR A 85 -16.14 11.61 -3.59
CA TYR A 85 -15.28 10.93 -2.63
C TYR A 85 -13.86 10.70 -3.17
N THR A 86 -13.72 10.48 -4.48
CA THR A 86 -12.41 10.39 -5.16
C THR A 86 -11.53 11.61 -4.89
N SER A 87 -12.07 12.80 -5.11
CA SER A 87 -11.35 14.07 -4.86
C SER A 87 -10.99 14.23 -3.39
N HIS A 88 -11.87 13.83 -2.47
CA HIS A 88 -11.62 13.85 -1.04
C HIS A 88 -10.44 12.94 -0.68
N LEU A 89 -10.42 11.68 -1.14
CA LEU A 89 -9.34 10.73 -0.89
C LEU A 89 -7.99 11.22 -1.42
N ARG A 90 -7.96 11.70 -2.68
CA ARG A 90 -6.72 12.15 -3.34
C ARG A 90 -6.11 13.40 -2.69
N THR A 91 -6.92 14.23 -2.08
CA THR A 91 -6.45 15.47 -1.41
C THR A 91 -6.23 15.31 0.08
N PHE A 92 -6.69 14.21 0.67
CA PHE A 92 -6.49 13.93 2.09
C PHE A 92 -5.00 13.74 2.40
N LYS A 93 -4.54 14.40 3.46
CA LYS A 93 -3.14 14.33 3.91
C LYS A 93 -3.02 13.34 5.06
N ALA A 94 -2.73 12.10 4.72
CA ALA A 94 -2.44 11.07 5.70
C ALA A 94 -0.97 11.12 6.16
N LYS A 95 -0.73 10.70 7.40
CA LYS A 95 0.63 10.51 7.89
C LYS A 95 1.25 9.29 7.22
N ASN A 96 2.45 9.44 6.66
CA ASN A 96 3.22 8.36 6.04
C ASN A 96 2.52 7.58 4.91
N ILE A 97 1.42 8.07 4.35
CA ILE A 97 0.77 7.48 3.19
C ILE A 97 0.65 8.55 2.12
N ASP A 98 1.16 8.26 0.93
CA ASP A 98 1.11 9.16 -0.21
C ASP A 98 0.21 8.62 -1.30
N PHE A 99 -0.59 9.50 -1.90
CA PHE A 99 -1.24 9.23 -3.17
C PHE A 99 -0.19 9.18 -4.28
N LEU A 100 -0.18 8.11 -5.07
CA LEU A 100 0.81 7.89 -6.13
C LEU A 100 0.24 8.21 -7.51
N TYR A 101 -0.82 7.53 -7.89
CA TYR A 101 -1.46 7.69 -9.19
C TYR A 101 -2.88 7.14 -9.22
N PRO A 102 -3.71 7.67 -10.13
CA PRO A 102 -5.03 7.13 -10.41
C PRO A 102 -4.96 6.02 -11.46
N MET A 103 -5.90 5.09 -11.35
CA MET A 103 -6.32 4.21 -12.44
C MET A 103 -7.82 4.28 -12.61
N ILE A 104 -8.33 3.74 -13.69
CA ILE A 104 -9.76 3.70 -14.02
C ILE A 104 -10.14 2.26 -14.35
N TRP A 105 -11.16 1.75 -13.68
CA TRP A 105 -11.85 0.56 -14.14
C TRP A 105 -12.95 0.97 -15.11
N LYS A 106 -12.76 0.73 -16.41
CA LYS A 106 -13.75 0.92 -17.46
C LYS A 106 -14.69 -0.28 -17.51
N LYS A 107 -15.97 -0.01 -17.35
CA LYS A 107 -17.05 -1.02 -17.34
C LYS A 107 -17.65 -1.19 -18.73
N ASN A 108 -18.20 -2.37 -19.00
CA ASN A 108 -19.00 -2.63 -20.20
C ASN A 108 -20.46 -2.18 -20.09
N VAL A 109 -20.92 -1.81 -18.89
CA VAL A 109 -22.28 -1.33 -18.61
C VAL A 109 -22.23 -0.04 -17.77
N GLN A 110 -23.25 0.79 -17.94
CA GLN A 110 -23.35 2.05 -17.20
C GLN A 110 -23.60 1.83 -15.70
N GLY A 111 -23.04 2.71 -14.88
CA GLY A 111 -23.47 2.93 -13.51
C GLY A 111 -24.61 3.96 -13.45
N ASN A 112 -25.49 3.83 -12.48
CA ASN A 112 -26.57 4.77 -12.18
C ASN A 112 -27.44 5.21 -13.38
N PRO A 113 -28.17 4.29 -14.04
CA PRO A 113 -29.01 4.60 -15.19
C PRO A 113 -30.16 5.54 -14.87
N LEU A 114 -30.52 5.74 -13.60
CA LEU A 114 -31.57 6.68 -13.17
C LEU A 114 -31.28 8.13 -13.58
N ASN A 115 -30.02 8.49 -13.72
CA ASN A 115 -29.57 9.81 -14.13
C ASN A 115 -29.47 10.00 -15.66
N ALA A 116 -29.69 8.98 -16.47
CA ALA A 116 -29.45 9.00 -17.92
C ALA A 116 -30.20 10.10 -18.68
N LYS A 117 -31.32 10.58 -18.14
CA LYS A 117 -32.08 11.68 -18.71
C LYS A 117 -31.68 13.07 -18.20
N ARG A 118 -30.75 13.17 -17.25
CA ARG A 118 -30.37 14.43 -16.57
C ARG A 118 -28.89 14.75 -16.71
N ALA A 119 -28.03 13.71 -16.84
CA ALA A 119 -26.58 13.83 -16.94
C ALA A 119 -25.99 12.63 -17.67
N PRO A 120 -24.75 12.72 -18.19
CA PRO A 120 -24.02 11.55 -18.63
C PRO A 120 -23.92 10.51 -17.52
N VAL A 121 -24.06 9.24 -17.88
CA VAL A 121 -23.89 8.11 -16.94
C VAL A 121 -22.45 7.62 -16.95
N SER A 122 -21.95 7.24 -15.79
CA SER A 122 -20.55 6.78 -15.66
C SER A 122 -20.38 5.35 -16.17
N TYR A 123 -19.39 5.15 -17.03
CA TYR A 123 -18.89 3.84 -17.47
C TYR A 123 -17.58 3.44 -16.82
N PHE A 124 -17.21 4.10 -15.72
CA PHE A 124 -15.97 3.79 -15.00
C PHE A 124 -16.12 3.98 -13.49
N GLU A 125 -15.19 3.41 -12.77
CA GLU A 125 -14.89 3.73 -11.38
C GLU A 125 -13.41 4.08 -11.25
N ASP A 126 -13.12 4.99 -10.32
CA ASP A 126 -11.76 5.36 -9.98
C ASP A 126 -11.11 4.29 -9.09
N ILE A 127 -9.83 4.02 -9.36
CA ILE A 127 -8.97 3.24 -8.50
C ILE A 127 -7.81 4.14 -8.11
N ASN A 128 -7.66 4.37 -6.81
CA ASN A 128 -6.64 5.26 -6.29
C ASN A 128 -5.54 4.44 -5.64
N VAL A 129 -4.33 4.57 -6.14
CA VAL A 129 -3.18 3.86 -5.61
C VAL A 129 -2.40 4.79 -4.69
N PHE A 130 -2.28 4.37 -3.45
CA PHE A 130 -1.44 4.99 -2.43
C PHE A 130 -0.35 4.01 -2.02
N ALA A 131 0.66 4.48 -1.32
CA ALA A 131 1.60 3.62 -0.64
C ALA A 131 1.99 4.19 0.72
N LYS A 132 2.22 3.29 1.68
CA LYS A 132 2.89 3.67 2.92
C LYS A 132 4.35 3.97 2.61
N ARG A 133 4.82 5.14 3.04
CA ARG A 133 6.21 5.54 2.85
C ARG A 133 7.14 4.51 3.49
N ASN A 134 8.16 4.16 2.74
CA ASN A 134 9.33 3.58 3.36
C ASN A 134 10.18 4.76 3.89
N PRO A 135 10.38 4.89 5.21
CA PRO A 135 11.18 5.99 5.76
C PRO A 135 12.60 6.06 5.20
N THR A 136 13.10 4.97 4.61
CA THR A 136 14.40 4.95 3.93
C THR A 136 14.41 5.72 2.59
N TYR A 137 13.24 6.03 2.02
CA TYR A 137 13.07 6.90 0.85
C TYR A 137 12.57 8.29 1.22
N ASP A 138 12.16 8.50 2.47
CA ASP A 138 11.81 9.85 2.93
C ASP A 138 13.10 10.66 3.05
N PHE A 139 13.07 11.89 2.52
CA PHE A 139 14.17 12.85 2.66
C PHE A 139 14.52 13.13 4.14
N ALA A 140 13.58 12.90 5.04
CA ALA A 140 13.75 12.90 6.48
C ALA A 140 14.23 11.55 7.06
N GLY A 141 14.16 10.46 6.28
CA GLY A 141 14.70 9.14 6.61
C GLY A 141 16.21 9.18 6.57
N ILE A 142 16.79 9.65 7.63
CA ILE A 142 18.20 9.88 7.80
C ILE A 142 18.89 8.52 7.84
N HIS A 143 19.69 8.19 6.82
CA HIS A 143 20.61 7.06 6.90
C HIS A 143 21.40 7.16 8.22
N PRO A 144 21.42 6.13 9.07
CA PRO A 144 21.94 6.21 10.44
C PRO A 144 23.42 6.63 10.50
N LEU A 145 24.16 6.40 9.42
CA LEU A 145 25.58 6.81 9.33
C LEU A 145 25.80 8.26 8.92
N ARG A 146 24.77 9.01 8.53
CA ARG A 146 24.91 10.44 8.15
C ARG A 146 25.45 11.32 9.31
N PRO A 147 24.93 11.22 10.54
CA PRO A 147 25.49 11.97 11.66
C PRO A 147 26.96 11.65 11.90
N TYR A 148 27.33 10.38 11.79
CA TYR A 148 28.73 9.96 11.93
C TYR A 148 29.64 10.60 10.88
N PHE A 149 29.27 10.54 9.59
CA PHE A 149 30.09 11.17 8.54
C PHE A 149 30.06 12.69 8.58
N ALA A 150 29.04 13.31 9.14
CA ALA A 150 29.05 14.74 9.45
C ALA A 150 30.06 15.09 10.54
N MET A 151 30.18 14.23 11.58
CA MET A 151 31.22 14.36 12.61
C MET A 151 32.63 14.16 12.01
N VAL A 152 32.83 13.17 11.15
CA VAL A 152 34.09 12.96 10.42
C VAL A 152 34.47 14.19 9.61
N LEU A 153 33.50 14.76 8.87
CA LEU A 153 33.72 15.97 8.07
C LEU A 153 34.14 17.16 8.95
N ALA A 154 33.46 17.33 10.09
CA ALA A 154 33.79 18.38 11.07
C ALA A 154 35.18 18.17 11.69
N TYR A 155 35.54 16.94 12.02
CA TYR A 155 36.86 16.58 12.56
C TYR A 155 37.99 16.90 11.57
N ILE A 156 37.81 16.54 10.29
CA ILE A 156 38.78 16.84 9.22
C ILE A 156 38.93 18.35 9.01
N GLY A 157 37.90 19.13 9.27
CA GLY A 157 37.95 20.59 9.14
C GLY A 157 38.07 21.12 7.70
N LYS A 158 37.78 20.27 6.72
CA LYS A 158 37.83 20.59 5.28
C LYS A 158 36.46 20.49 4.64
N THR A 159 36.25 21.18 3.51
CA THR A 159 35.06 21.00 2.70
C THR A 159 35.10 19.65 1.99
N LYS A 160 33.91 19.09 1.69
CA LYS A 160 33.78 17.87 0.89
C LYS A 160 34.59 17.94 -0.42
N LYS A 161 34.58 19.09 -1.10
CA LYS A 161 35.32 19.31 -2.34
C LYS A 161 36.82 19.14 -2.14
N GLN A 162 37.39 19.75 -1.11
CA GLN A 162 38.81 19.63 -0.77
C GLN A 162 39.21 18.18 -0.46
N ILE A 163 38.36 17.43 0.25
CA ILE A 163 38.61 16.02 0.54
C ILE A 163 38.60 15.20 -0.76
N ILE A 164 37.62 15.43 -1.64
CA ILE A 164 37.55 14.73 -2.94
C ILE A 164 38.77 15.04 -3.80
N ASP A 165 39.19 16.28 -3.84
CA ASP A 165 40.38 16.71 -4.61
C ASP A 165 41.67 16.02 -4.08
N GLU A 166 41.72 15.67 -2.78
CA GLU A 166 42.87 15.05 -2.13
C GLU A 166 42.89 13.51 -2.17
N ILE A 167 41.74 12.87 -2.05
CA ILE A 167 41.65 11.40 -1.94
C ILE A 167 40.77 10.73 -3.00
N GLY A 168 40.20 11.50 -3.92
CA GLY A 168 39.42 11.02 -5.04
C GLY A 168 37.92 10.92 -4.81
N GLN A 169 37.21 10.60 -5.90
CA GLN A 169 35.74 10.60 -5.96
C GLN A 169 35.07 9.55 -5.05
N GLY A 170 35.81 8.55 -4.58
CA GLY A 170 35.27 7.51 -3.67
C GLY A 170 34.66 8.08 -2.38
N ALA A 171 35.08 9.28 -1.97
CA ALA A 171 34.57 9.94 -0.77
C ALA A 171 33.31 10.82 -1.03
N ASP A 172 32.87 11.01 -2.27
CA ASP A 172 31.77 11.96 -2.57
C ASP A 172 30.46 11.57 -1.87
N HIS A 173 30.05 10.33 -2.00
CA HIS A 173 28.71 9.92 -1.51
C HIS A 173 28.64 9.83 0.02
N CYS A 174 29.70 9.42 0.73
CA CYS A 174 29.67 9.33 2.20
C CYS A 174 29.66 10.73 2.88
N PHE A 175 30.09 11.77 2.18
CA PHE A 175 29.99 13.15 2.65
C PHE A 175 28.76 13.92 2.11
N ARG A 176 27.81 13.23 1.50
CA ARG A 176 26.49 13.80 1.17
C ARG A 176 25.52 13.73 2.36
N CYS A 177 25.97 14.11 3.54
CA CYS A 177 25.26 13.95 4.81
C CYS A 177 23.86 14.59 4.85
N ASN A 178 23.62 15.61 4.03
CA ASN A 178 22.36 16.35 3.99
C ASN A 178 21.48 16.03 2.78
N THR A 179 21.76 14.93 2.07
CA THR A 179 21.02 14.55 0.87
C THR A 179 20.59 13.10 0.89
N SER A 180 19.57 12.74 0.11
CA SER A 180 19.13 11.34 -0.08
C SER A 180 20.14 10.47 -0.83
N GLN A 181 21.21 11.06 -1.36
CA GLN A 181 22.25 10.38 -2.12
C GLN A 181 23.42 9.90 -1.26
N PHE A 182 23.29 9.90 0.07
CA PHE A 182 24.30 9.36 0.96
C PHE A 182 24.44 7.84 0.74
N THR A 183 25.68 7.36 0.63
CA THR A 183 26.04 5.94 0.68
C THR A 183 27.35 5.78 1.43
N LEU A 184 27.50 4.66 2.16
CA LEU A 184 28.77 4.30 2.80
C LEU A 184 29.85 4.15 1.73
N CYS A 185 31.04 4.73 1.96
CA CYS A 185 32.20 4.54 1.10
C CYS A 185 32.75 3.11 1.17
N THR A 186 33.70 2.79 0.30
CA THR A 186 34.40 1.49 0.35
C THR A 186 35.36 1.41 1.54
N ALA A 187 35.73 0.18 1.92
CA ALA A 187 36.76 -0.05 2.96
C ALA A 187 38.10 0.64 2.62
N GLU A 188 38.48 0.64 1.34
CA GLU A 188 39.67 1.32 0.85
C GLU A 188 39.61 2.82 1.05
N THR A 189 38.49 3.43 0.67
CA THR A 189 38.27 4.88 0.86
C THR A 189 38.27 5.23 2.35
N TYR A 190 37.64 4.41 3.20
CA TYR A 190 37.63 4.62 4.64
C TYR A 190 39.03 4.48 5.25
N GLY A 191 39.82 3.49 4.82
CA GLY A 191 41.22 3.34 5.18
C GLY A 191 42.09 4.55 4.77
N THR A 192 41.78 5.14 3.59
CA THR A 192 42.43 6.37 3.13
C THR A 192 42.09 7.57 4.02
N LEU A 193 40.82 7.68 4.48
CA LEU A 193 40.40 8.72 5.44
C LEU A 193 41.16 8.57 6.78
N ILE A 194 41.33 7.35 7.28
CA ILE A 194 42.15 7.07 8.49
C ILE A 194 43.58 7.49 8.24
N GLY A 195 44.24 6.98 7.24
CA GLY A 195 45.65 7.21 7.00
C GLY A 195 46.02 8.65 6.67
N ARG A 196 45.13 9.40 6.00
CA ARG A 196 45.35 10.78 5.56
C ARG A 196 45.01 11.82 6.62
N TYR A 197 43.93 11.59 7.40
CA TYR A 197 43.37 12.59 8.29
C TYR A 197 43.37 12.16 9.76
N GLY A 198 43.81 10.94 10.08
CA GLY A 198 43.88 10.45 11.47
C GLY A 198 42.51 10.38 12.16
N ILE A 199 41.45 10.04 11.41
CA ILE A 199 40.08 10.02 11.96
C ILE A 199 39.89 8.97 13.04
N ASP A 200 40.80 7.99 13.15
CA ASP A 200 40.84 6.98 14.21
C ASP A 200 41.17 7.56 15.60
N SER A 201 41.68 8.79 15.65
CA SER A 201 41.87 9.55 16.90
C SER A 201 40.66 10.44 17.25
N MET A 202 39.60 10.42 16.45
CA MET A 202 38.39 11.21 16.68
C MET A 202 37.57 10.60 17.83
N ASP A 203 37.03 11.45 18.72
CA ASP A 203 36.05 10.99 19.70
C ASP A 203 34.80 10.43 18.99
N GLY A 204 34.39 9.23 19.39
CA GLY A 204 33.29 8.52 18.73
C GLY A 204 33.71 7.84 17.41
N PHE A 205 35.01 7.62 17.18
CA PHE A 205 35.49 6.83 16.03
C PHE A 205 34.82 5.44 15.99
N ARG A 206 34.53 5.01 14.78
CA ARG A 206 33.93 3.71 14.51
C ARG A 206 34.73 2.98 13.44
N THR A 207 34.93 1.68 13.64
CA THR A 207 35.61 0.82 12.66
C THR A 207 34.73 0.65 11.42
N PHE A 208 35.36 0.37 10.28
CA PHE A 208 34.61 0.12 9.05
C PHE A 208 33.64 -1.07 9.18
N ALA A 209 34.01 -2.10 9.97
CA ALA A 209 33.15 -3.25 10.22
C ALA A 209 31.85 -2.88 10.96
N GLU A 210 31.94 -1.96 11.94
CA GLU A 210 30.75 -1.43 12.64
C GLU A 210 29.85 -0.63 11.70
N LEU A 211 30.47 0.24 10.88
CA LEU A 211 29.74 1.02 9.88
C LEU A 211 29.06 0.12 8.84
N GLN A 212 29.77 -0.93 8.39
CA GLN A 212 29.25 -1.90 7.43
C GLN A 212 28.09 -2.70 8.00
N ARG A 213 28.14 -3.10 9.28
CA ARG A 213 27.05 -3.81 9.96
C ARG A 213 25.80 -2.91 10.03
N GLU A 214 25.93 -1.71 10.56
CA GLU A 214 24.80 -0.79 10.66
C GLU A 214 24.24 -0.40 9.28
N ASN A 215 25.10 -0.25 8.28
CA ASN A 215 24.69 -0.06 6.91
C ASN A 215 23.94 -1.28 6.36
N ALA A 216 24.38 -2.50 6.67
CA ALA A 216 23.70 -3.73 6.27
C ALA A 216 22.34 -3.86 6.97
N ASP A 217 22.28 -3.62 8.28
CA ASP A 217 21.02 -3.65 9.05
C ASP A 217 20.02 -2.62 8.52
N PHE A 218 20.47 -1.41 8.19
CA PHE A 218 19.68 -0.40 7.52
C PHE A 218 19.15 -0.83 6.15
N PHE A 219 19.91 -1.65 5.40
CA PHE A 219 19.48 -2.19 4.12
C PHE A 219 18.64 -3.46 4.24
N ILE A 220 18.78 -4.26 5.31
CA ILE A 220 17.87 -5.37 5.63
C ILE A 220 16.47 -4.82 5.92
N GLU A 221 16.35 -3.72 6.67
CA GLU A 221 15.08 -3.00 6.83
C GLU A 221 14.54 -2.39 5.52
N LYS A 222 15.37 -2.37 4.44
CA LYS A 222 14.99 -1.88 3.10
C LYS A 222 14.27 -2.89 2.22
N ASP A 223 14.21 -4.16 2.58
CA ASP A 223 13.52 -5.17 1.75
C ASP A 223 12.00 -5.03 1.75
N ASP A 224 11.47 -4.08 2.52
CA ASP A 224 10.10 -3.56 2.41
C ASP A 224 9.89 -2.71 1.14
N LYS A 225 10.36 -3.21 -0.02
CA LYS A 225 10.12 -2.55 -1.30
C LYS A 225 8.64 -2.58 -1.63
N ARG A 226 8.18 -1.47 -2.19
CA ARG A 226 6.84 -1.44 -2.79
C ARG A 226 6.77 -2.46 -3.92
N VAL A 227 5.79 -3.35 -3.85
CA VAL A 227 5.54 -4.34 -4.90
C VAL A 227 4.86 -3.67 -6.10
N PHE A 228 5.37 -3.92 -7.28
CA PHE A 228 4.71 -3.58 -8.54
C PHE A 228 5.12 -4.61 -9.59
N ASN A 229 4.25 -5.57 -9.82
CA ASN A 229 4.47 -6.66 -10.75
C ASN A 229 3.79 -6.35 -12.08
N LEU A 230 4.56 -6.36 -13.16
CA LEU A 230 3.99 -6.27 -14.50
C LEU A 230 3.38 -7.63 -14.91
N PRO A 231 2.27 -7.63 -15.64
CA PRO A 231 1.77 -8.85 -16.26
C PRO A 231 2.83 -9.51 -17.13
N GLU A 232 2.83 -10.83 -17.17
CA GLU A 232 3.82 -11.60 -17.93
C GLU A 232 3.90 -11.12 -19.39
N GLY A 233 5.12 -10.93 -19.89
CA GLY A 233 5.40 -10.48 -21.25
C GLY A 233 5.05 -9.02 -21.54
N LYS A 234 4.69 -8.21 -20.54
CA LYS A 234 4.39 -6.79 -20.71
C LYS A 234 5.55 -5.91 -20.24
N ALA A 235 5.90 -4.91 -21.04
CA ALA A 235 6.87 -3.87 -20.66
C ALA A 235 6.23 -2.72 -19.86
N CYS A 236 4.92 -2.58 -19.91
CA CYS A 236 4.14 -1.59 -19.17
C CYS A 236 2.69 -2.07 -18.98
N MET A 237 1.96 -1.43 -18.07
CA MET A 237 0.52 -1.63 -17.94
C MET A 237 -0.24 -0.32 -18.17
N SER A 238 -1.48 -0.45 -18.65
CA SER A 238 -2.42 0.67 -18.77
C SER A 238 -2.95 1.06 -17.39
N ASN A 239 -3.18 2.35 -17.17
CA ASN A 239 -3.96 2.83 -16.03
C ASN A 239 -5.47 2.84 -16.31
N VAL A 240 -5.91 2.43 -17.51
CA VAL A 240 -7.30 2.14 -17.85
C VAL A 240 -7.46 0.65 -17.97
N LEU A 241 -8.19 0.05 -17.03
CA LEU A 241 -8.42 -1.38 -16.92
C LEU A 241 -9.82 -1.72 -17.46
N GLU A 242 -9.89 -2.60 -18.44
CA GLU A 242 -11.15 -3.02 -19.05
C GLU A 242 -11.54 -4.41 -18.54
N PHE A 243 -12.50 -4.45 -17.61
CA PHE A 243 -13.07 -5.67 -17.07
C PHE A 243 -14.60 -5.58 -17.11
N SER A 244 -15.23 -6.61 -17.63
CA SER A 244 -16.69 -6.68 -17.66
C SER A 244 -17.26 -6.83 -16.25
N LYS A 245 -18.34 -6.12 -15.98
CA LYS A 245 -19.12 -6.35 -14.75
C LYS A 245 -19.71 -7.75 -14.78
N GLU A 246 -19.63 -8.46 -13.67
CA GLU A 246 -20.26 -9.77 -13.54
C GLU A 246 -21.78 -9.66 -13.61
N VAL A 247 -22.41 -10.66 -14.20
CA VAL A 247 -23.87 -10.83 -14.22
C VAL A 247 -24.29 -11.76 -13.08
N ASN A 248 -25.51 -11.57 -12.55
CA ASN A 248 -26.04 -12.35 -11.42
C ASN A 248 -25.21 -12.22 -10.14
N THR A 249 -24.77 -10.99 -9.83
CA THR A 249 -23.96 -10.72 -8.64
C THR A 249 -24.74 -10.96 -7.33
N LEU A 250 -24.03 -11.42 -6.32
CA LEU A 250 -24.54 -11.68 -4.97
C LEU A 250 -24.61 -10.38 -4.13
N HIS A 251 -23.86 -9.34 -4.56
CA HIS A 251 -23.86 -8.00 -3.96
C HIS A 251 -24.07 -6.94 -5.05
N PRO A 252 -24.84 -5.86 -4.83
CA PRO A 252 -25.15 -4.84 -5.84
C PRO A 252 -23.93 -4.16 -6.47
N THR A 253 -22.89 -3.97 -5.68
CA THR A 253 -21.64 -3.31 -6.06
C THR A 253 -20.45 -4.27 -6.21
N GLN A 254 -20.74 -5.59 -6.33
CA GLN A 254 -19.69 -6.60 -6.45
C GLN A 254 -18.72 -6.26 -7.59
N LYS A 255 -17.43 -6.24 -7.27
CA LYS A 255 -16.37 -6.07 -8.26
C LYS A 255 -16.10 -7.40 -8.97
N PRO A 256 -15.68 -7.38 -10.25
CA PRO A 256 -15.29 -8.59 -10.97
C PRO A 256 -14.10 -9.29 -10.30
N VAL A 257 -14.16 -10.60 -10.18
CA VAL A 257 -13.06 -11.40 -9.63
C VAL A 257 -11.77 -11.18 -10.43
N ASP A 258 -11.85 -11.16 -11.76
CA ASP A 258 -10.66 -10.96 -12.62
C ASP A 258 -9.99 -9.59 -12.42
N LEU A 259 -10.78 -8.54 -12.15
CA LEU A 259 -10.22 -7.23 -11.79
C LEU A 259 -9.44 -7.29 -10.47
N LEU A 260 -10.03 -7.92 -9.44
CA LEU A 260 -9.38 -8.05 -8.15
C LEU A 260 -8.13 -8.94 -8.23
N ARG A 261 -8.18 -10.05 -8.99
CA ARG A 261 -7.00 -10.90 -9.27
C ARG A 261 -5.88 -10.08 -9.91
N TYR A 262 -6.21 -9.27 -10.92
CA TYR A 262 -5.25 -8.40 -11.59
C TYR A 262 -4.58 -7.43 -10.61
N LEU A 263 -5.35 -6.79 -9.72
CA LEU A 263 -4.82 -5.89 -8.69
C LEU A 263 -3.97 -6.64 -7.64
N VAL A 264 -4.44 -7.81 -7.20
CA VAL A 264 -3.70 -8.67 -6.27
C VAL A 264 -2.33 -9.06 -6.84
N LEU A 265 -2.30 -9.54 -8.08
CA LEU A 265 -1.05 -9.92 -8.77
C LEU A 265 -0.10 -8.74 -8.94
N THR A 266 -0.65 -7.55 -9.25
CA THR A 266 0.14 -6.34 -9.49
C THR A 266 0.78 -5.79 -8.21
N TYR A 267 0.04 -5.78 -7.09
CA TYR A 267 0.41 -5.04 -5.88
C TYR A 267 0.86 -5.90 -4.71
N SER A 268 0.89 -7.22 -4.89
CA SER A 268 1.35 -8.17 -3.87
C SER A 268 2.14 -9.34 -4.45
N ASN A 269 2.89 -10.03 -3.60
CA ASN A 269 3.59 -11.27 -3.93
C ASN A 269 2.86 -12.49 -3.36
N GLU A 270 3.18 -13.69 -3.84
CA GLU A 270 2.69 -14.95 -3.26
C GLU A 270 3.07 -15.00 -1.77
N GLY A 271 2.11 -15.38 -0.92
CA GLY A 271 2.25 -15.41 0.53
C GLY A 271 1.99 -14.08 1.26
N ASP A 272 1.86 -12.95 0.54
CA ASP A 272 1.51 -11.67 1.15
C ASP A 272 0.10 -11.68 1.75
N THR A 273 -0.12 -10.89 2.81
CA THR A 273 -1.42 -10.68 3.47
C THR A 273 -2.11 -9.44 2.92
N ILE A 274 -3.31 -9.64 2.36
CA ILE A 274 -4.15 -8.58 1.80
C ILE A 274 -5.27 -8.23 2.79
N LEU A 275 -5.44 -6.95 3.08
CA LEU A 275 -6.53 -6.44 3.89
C LEU A 275 -7.62 -5.82 3.00
N ASP A 276 -8.87 -6.20 3.26
CA ASP A 276 -10.05 -5.51 2.75
C ASP A 276 -10.92 -5.03 3.93
N ALA A 277 -11.03 -3.72 4.09
CA ALA A 277 -11.73 -3.09 5.20
C ALA A 277 -13.27 -3.21 5.08
N THR A 278 -13.79 -3.47 3.88
CA THR A 278 -15.23 -3.52 3.55
C THR A 278 -15.48 -4.61 2.52
N ILE A 279 -15.24 -5.86 2.93
CA ILE A 279 -15.07 -7.00 2.00
C ILE A 279 -16.34 -7.38 1.23
N GLY A 280 -17.52 -6.94 1.67
CA GLY A 280 -18.80 -7.18 1.02
C GLY A 280 -19.04 -8.67 0.79
N SER A 281 -19.23 -9.05 -0.48
CA SER A 281 -19.42 -10.46 -0.89
C SER A 281 -18.12 -11.27 -0.98
N GLY A 282 -16.98 -10.76 -0.52
CA GLY A 282 -15.74 -11.52 -0.40
C GLY A 282 -14.88 -11.62 -1.66
N THR A 283 -15.09 -10.76 -2.67
CA THR A 283 -14.36 -10.87 -3.95
C THR A 283 -12.85 -10.72 -3.78
N THR A 284 -12.39 -9.83 -2.90
CA THR A 284 -10.96 -9.66 -2.58
C THR A 284 -10.36 -10.92 -1.96
N ALA A 285 -11.08 -11.57 -1.02
CA ALA A 285 -10.62 -12.83 -0.42
C ALA A 285 -10.56 -13.96 -1.43
N VAL A 286 -11.56 -14.07 -2.33
CA VAL A 286 -11.58 -15.00 -3.44
C VAL A 286 -10.36 -14.80 -4.32
N ALA A 287 -10.09 -13.58 -4.76
CA ALA A 287 -8.94 -13.24 -5.59
C ALA A 287 -7.61 -13.55 -4.89
N ALA A 288 -7.49 -13.23 -3.59
CA ALA A 288 -6.29 -13.51 -2.80
C ALA A 288 -6.01 -15.02 -2.74
N LEU A 289 -7.00 -15.84 -2.41
CA LEU A 289 -6.86 -17.30 -2.35
C LEU A 289 -6.48 -17.91 -3.70
N MET A 290 -7.13 -17.47 -4.79
CA MET A 290 -6.83 -17.95 -6.15
C MET A 290 -5.38 -17.68 -6.53
N GLU A 291 -4.82 -16.57 -6.08
CA GLU A 291 -3.45 -16.15 -6.36
C GLU A 291 -2.46 -16.50 -5.23
N LYS A 292 -2.84 -17.38 -4.30
CA LYS A 292 -2.02 -17.86 -3.17
C LYS A 292 -1.52 -16.73 -2.25
N ARG A 293 -2.39 -15.77 -1.98
CA ARG A 293 -2.19 -14.75 -0.96
C ARG A 293 -3.07 -15.06 0.25
N HIS A 294 -2.65 -14.57 1.40
CA HIS A 294 -3.48 -14.53 2.60
C HIS A 294 -4.40 -13.31 2.55
N PHE A 295 -5.48 -13.36 3.32
CA PHE A 295 -6.40 -12.23 3.43
C PHE A 295 -6.89 -11.99 4.86
N ILE A 296 -7.36 -10.77 5.08
CA ILE A 296 -8.11 -10.32 6.25
C ILE A 296 -9.27 -9.48 5.72
N GLY A 297 -10.49 -9.73 6.15
CA GLY A 297 -11.64 -8.95 5.70
C GLY A 297 -12.59 -8.59 6.84
N PHE A 298 -13.24 -7.43 6.69
CA PHE A 298 -14.28 -6.97 7.61
C PHE A 298 -15.57 -6.71 6.85
N GLU A 299 -16.70 -7.12 7.46
CA GLU A 299 -18.03 -6.86 6.94
C GLU A 299 -19.01 -6.73 8.10
N THR A 300 -19.70 -5.61 8.17
CA THR A 300 -20.69 -5.34 9.23
C THR A 300 -22.04 -6.01 8.96
N ASN A 301 -22.43 -6.09 7.68
CA ASN A 301 -23.69 -6.70 7.27
C ASN A 301 -23.59 -8.23 7.34
N LYS A 302 -24.39 -8.84 8.20
CA LYS A 302 -24.37 -10.29 8.42
C LYS A 302 -24.71 -11.11 7.16
N GLU A 303 -25.62 -10.62 6.31
CA GLU A 303 -26.00 -11.31 5.08
C GLU A 303 -24.81 -11.35 4.11
N TYR A 304 -24.12 -10.25 3.91
CA TYR A 304 -22.93 -10.20 3.05
C TYR A 304 -21.76 -10.96 3.63
N PHE A 305 -21.59 -10.92 4.94
CA PHE A 305 -20.61 -11.74 5.64
C PHE A 305 -20.83 -13.24 5.35
N ASP A 306 -22.10 -13.75 5.47
CA ASP A 306 -22.41 -15.13 5.23
C ASP A 306 -22.20 -15.54 3.76
N ILE A 307 -22.53 -14.65 2.82
CA ILE A 307 -22.25 -14.82 1.39
C ILE A 307 -20.74 -14.93 1.16
N ALA A 308 -19.95 -14.02 1.72
CA ALA A 308 -18.49 -14.03 1.58
C ALA A 308 -17.88 -15.31 2.16
N GLN A 309 -18.32 -15.72 3.35
CA GLN A 309 -17.88 -16.97 3.97
C GLN A 309 -18.17 -18.19 3.08
N GLY A 310 -19.37 -18.25 2.51
CA GLY A 310 -19.76 -19.35 1.61
C GLY A 310 -18.87 -19.44 0.37
N ARG A 311 -18.53 -18.30 -0.26
CA ARG A 311 -17.63 -18.24 -1.42
C ARG A 311 -16.20 -18.67 -1.06
N ILE A 312 -15.69 -18.24 0.08
CA ILE A 312 -14.38 -18.64 0.58
C ILE A 312 -14.33 -20.16 0.82
N ASP A 313 -15.35 -20.71 1.47
CA ASP A 313 -15.44 -22.13 1.75
C ASP A 313 -15.57 -22.99 0.49
N GLU A 314 -16.21 -22.46 -0.55
CA GLU A 314 -16.29 -23.10 -1.86
C GLU A 314 -14.92 -23.22 -2.52
N ILE A 315 -14.13 -22.15 -2.54
CA ILE A 315 -12.76 -22.16 -3.09
C ILE A 315 -11.86 -23.12 -2.31
N ARG A 316 -11.93 -23.12 -0.99
CA ARG A 316 -11.15 -24.03 -0.14
C ARG A 316 -11.47 -25.49 -0.37
N ARG A 317 -12.74 -25.82 -0.66
CA ARG A 317 -13.15 -27.18 -0.99
C ARG A 317 -12.75 -27.63 -2.39
N ASN A 318 -12.64 -26.68 -3.33
CA ASN A 318 -12.40 -26.96 -4.74
C ASN A 318 -11.25 -26.09 -5.29
N PRO A 319 -10.02 -26.24 -4.79
CA PRO A 319 -8.89 -25.37 -5.18
C PRO A 319 -8.46 -25.54 -6.65
N THR A 320 -8.99 -26.54 -7.36
CA THR A 320 -8.69 -26.83 -8.78
C THR A 320 -9.73 -26.28 -9.76
N LEU A 321 -10.78 -25.61 -9.30
CA LEU A 321 -11.82 -25.03 -10.16
C LEU A 321 -11.45 -23.64 -10.71
N PHE A 322 -10.30 -23.10 -10.32
CA PHE A 322 -9.87 -21.75 -10.67
C PHE A 322 -8.39 -21.69 -11.04
#